data_3fd9d2235ca3a0e999eea93dea316318
#
_entry.id   3fd9d2235ca3a0e999eea93dea316318
#
_cell.length_a   1.000
_cell.length_b   1.000
_cell.length_c   1.000
_cell.angle_alpha   90.00
_cell.angle_beta   90.00
_cell.angle_gamma   90.00
#
_symmetry.space_group_name_H-M   'P 1'
#
loop_
_entity.id
_entity.type
_entity.pdbx_description
1 polymer ?
#
loop_
_entity_poly.entity_id
_entity_poly.type
_entity_poly.pdbx_seq_one_letter_code
_entity_poly.pdbx_strand_id
1 'polypeptide(L)'
;MTRSRRRALIVAAVAAVAAVLAGCGGSGSSSSASSASSSGSSTAASGSATSSTANKTPITIGTSLSLSGDFASDGQAFEKGYQLWANDINAAGGLMGHPVKLDIISDASSPSQVVTNYTKLISSDHDQLVFGPFSTLLTVPSSKVVNRYGYAFVEGAGGAPAAFGNGLKNIFDVSLPVIDNLIPFAHWLATLPASERPTTAAVATSDDPFTQPQFPAAVKILQNAGIKIVYNKVFPAEVTDYTPIATAVASTKAQAFLLGSVDVPTVSAFIHTFIQQHYNPKAFIATAGPDQGAAFLKAIGGPSNAEGVMVPNGWFPGYPNAASQKMVSEYVAKYGGSPSDVNADVAEAYSVGQIVAQAVNATHSLDNSKIIAYLHSGVTLNSVQGPVKFDSLGENGAAAAFAFQWQKSVLEQVLPVGATGSKPVEYPKPNWGS
;
A
#
# COMPACT_ATOMS: atom_id res chain seq x y z
N MET A 1 -22.19 54.04 1.48
CA MET A 1 -22.02 54.64 2.82
C MET A 1 -21.12 53.71 3.62
N THR A 2 -19.87 54.10 3.69
CA THR A 2 -18.96 54.36 4.83
C THR A 2 -18.65 53.18 5.74
N ARG A 3 -17.45 52.61 5.50
CA ARG A 3 -16.22 52.60 6.34
C ARG A 3 -16.34 51.94 7.73
N SER A 4 -15.51 50.91 8.05
CA SER A 4 -14.37 51.19 8.92
C SER A 4 -13.40 49.96 9.00
N ARG A 5 -12.15 50.23 8.72
CA ARG A 5 -10.96 49.37 8.95
C ARG A 5 -10.63 49.38 10.45
N ARG A 6 -10.16 48.21 10.99
CA ARG A 6 -9.18 48.22 12.09
C ARG A 6 -8.13 47.18 11.85
N ARG A 7 -6.92 47.68 11.63
CA ARG A 7 -5.64 46.96 11.73
C ARG A 7 -5.27 46.89 13.22
N ALA A 8 -4.74 45.77 13.67
CA ALA A 8 -3.94 45.70 14.88
C ALA A 8 -2.64 44.95 14.56
N LEU A 9 -1.55 45.68 14.63
CA LEU A 9 -0.17 45.21 14.74
C LEU A 9 0.06 44.63 16.15
N ILE A 10 0.78 43.53 16.29
CA ILE A 10 1.48 43.21 17.50
C ILE A 10 2.91 42.75 17.13
N VAL A 11 3.82 43.36 17.85
CA VAL A 11 5.24 43.52 17.77
C VAL A 11 5.97 42.22 18.14
N ALA A 12 7.14 42.04 17.51
CA ALA A 12 8.15 41.05 17.79
C ALA A 12 8.87 41.34 19.13
N ALA A 13 9.25 40.27 19.81
CA ALA A 13 10.29 40.36 20.87
C ALA A 13 11.34 39.27 20.59
N VAL A 14 12.51 39.76 20.26
CA VAL A 14 13.80 39.05 20.18
C VAL A 14 14.42 39.04 21.56
N ALA A 15 14.89 37.90 22.04
CA ALA A 15 15.83 37.81 23.14
C ALA A 15 16.96 36.86 22.76
N ALA A 16 18.13 37.47 22.52
CA ALA A 16 19.41 36.83 22.40
C ALA A 16 20.06 36.73 23.79
N VAL A 17 20.71 35.61 24.09
CA VAL A 17 21.72 35.51 25.17
C VAL A 17 22.94 34.81 24.62
N ALA A 18 24.06 35.47 24.78
CA ALA A 18 25.40 35.13 24.29
C ALA A 18 26.21 34.33 25.32
N ALA A 19 27.05 33.51 24.77
CA ALA A 19 28.40 33.03 25.14
C ALA A 19 29.02 33.33 26.51
N VAL A 20 29.72 32.33 27.05
CA VAL A 20 31.05 32.54 27.70
C VAL A 20 31.95 31.33 27.43
N LEU A 21 33.15 31.65 26.98
CA LEU A 21 34.36 30.84 26.78
C LEU A 21 35.15 30.67 28.09
N ALA A 22 35.90 29.58 28.21
CA ALA A 22 37.27 29.48 28.76
C ALA A 22 37.54 27.99 29.04
N GLY A 23 38.63 27.31 28.72
CA GLY A 23 39.96 27.71 28.38
C GLY A 23 40.95 26.76 29.02
N CYS A 24 42.06 26.42 28.31
CA CYS A 24 43.33 25.88 28.77
C CYS A 24 43.34 24.43 29.30
N GLY A 25 44.21 23.52 28.93
CA GLY A 25 45.58 23.60 28.39
C GLY A 25 46.40 22.51 29.08
N GLY A 26 47.29 21.80 28.40
CA GLY A 26 48.25 20.93 29.08
C GLY A 26 48.93 19.93 28.15
N SER A 27 50.15 20.30 27.79
CA SER A 27 51.12 19.56 27.00
C SER A 27 51.83 18.45 27.79
N GLY A 28 52.44 17.48 27.09
CA GLY A 28 53.50 16.62 27.67
C GLY A 28 53.70 15.34 26.83
N SER A 29 54.52 15.37 25.95
CA SER A 29 55.82 14.85 25.52
C SER A 29 56.16 13.39 25.81
N SER A 30 56.44 12.69 24.69
CA SER A 30 57.58 11.82 24.36
C SER A 30 57.97 10.65 25.26
N SER A 31 58.11 9.43 24.74
CA SER A 31 59.37 8.85 24.23
C SER A 31 59.29 7.33 24.06
N SER A 32 59.79 6.93 22.90
CA SER A 32 60.72 5.83 22.57
C SER A 32 60.46 4.37 22.95
N ALA A 33 60.33 3.60 21.90
CA ALA A 33 61.05 2.39 21.50
C ALA A 33 61.31 1.25 22.47
N SER A 34 60.88 0.04 22.09
CA SER A 34 61.78 -1.12 21.93
C SER A 34 61.09 -2.28 21.25
N SER A 35 61.75 -2.82 20.29
CA SER A 35 61.52 -4.03 19.50
C SER A 35 61.57 -5.31 20.34
N ALA A 36 60.67 -6.24 20.11
CA ALA A 36 60.91 -7.66 20.32
C ALA A 36 60.08 -8.48 19.32
N SER A 37 60.79 -9.22 18.48
CA SER A 37 60.30 -10.24 17.56
C SER A 37 59.88 -11.48 18.34
N SER A 38 58.72 -12.05 18.03
CA SER A 38 58.47 -13.46 18.21
C SER A 38 57.49 -13.97 17.16
N SER A 39 57.94 -14.92 16.40
CA SER A 39 57.24 -15.76 15.42
C SER A 39 56.18 -16.61 16.08
N GLY A 40 55.02 -16.76 15.40
CA GLY A 40 54.02 -17.78 15.79
C GLY A 40 52.74 -17.74 14.99
N SER A 41 52.63 -18.68 14.09
CA SER A 41 51.43 -19.36 13.59
C SER A 41 50.38 -18.57 12.87
N SER A 42 50.38 -18.72 11.56
CA SER A 42 49.27 -18.47 10.63
C SER A 42 48.05 -19.33 10.93
N THR A 43 47.02 -18.76 11.50
CA THR A 43 45.65 -19.30 11.42
C THR A 43 44.94 -18.54 10.31
N ALA A 44 44.67 -19.25 9.22
CA ALA A 44 43.87 -18.73 8.13
C ALA A 44 42.43 -18.46 8.64
N ALA A 45 42.15 -17.24 9.00
CA ALA A 45 40.77 -16.77 9.14
C ALA A 45 40.20 -16.57 7.73
N SER A 46 39.29 -17.47 7.34
CA SER A 46 38.41 -17.23 6.18
C SER A 46 37.58 -15.99 6.46
N GLY A 47 38.13 -14.86 6.13
CA GLY A 47 37.40 -13.61 6.10
C GLY A 47 36.40 -13.67 4.96
N SER A 48 35.10 -13.81 5.29
CA SER A 48 34.03 -13.48 4.36
C SER A 48 34.26 -12.02 3.95
N ALA A 49 34.74 -11.82 2.74
CA ALA A 49 34.87 -10.51 2.14
C ALA A 49 33.45 -9.96 1.91
N THR A 50 32.96 -9.20 2.88
CA THR A 50 31.81 -8.32 2.67
C THR A 50 32.29 -7.27 1.66
N SER A 51 31.96 -7.46 0.38
CA SER A 51 32.29 -6.49 -0.66
C SER A 51 31.56 -5.18 -0.33
N SER A 52 32.32 -4.19 0.10
CA SER A 52 31.81 -2.86 0.42
C SER A 52 31.22 -2.22 -0.85
N THR A 53 29.92 -1.99 -0.87
CA THR A 53 29.21 -1.25 -1.92
C THR A 53 29.47 0.26 -1.81
N ALA A 54 30.08 0.73 -0.73
CA ALA A 54 30.20 2.14 -0.35
C ALA A 54 30.91 3.04 -1.39
N ASN A 55 31.69 2.47 -2.33
CA ASN A 55 32.43 3.22 -3.34
C ASN A 55 31.89 3.05 -4.77
N LYS A 56 30.73 2.41 -4.95
CA LYS A 56 30.12 2.24 -6.28
C LYS A 56 29.05 3.29 -6.51
N THR A 57 28.92 3.74 -7.76
CA THR A 57 27.83 4.65 -8.17
C THR A 57 26.47 4.01 -7.85
N PRO A 58 25.57 4.68 -7.14
CA PRO A 58 24.25 4.14 -6.83
C PRO A 58 23.43 3.87 -8.10
N ILE A 59 22.57 2.84 -8.03
CA ILE A 59 21.47 2.68 -8.95
C ILE A 59 20.31 3.50 -8.39
N THR A 60 19.86 4.50 -9.16
CA THR A 60 18.71 5.33 -8.78
C THR A 60 17.43 4.74 -9.33
N ILE A 61 16.42 4.64 -8.47
CA ILE A 61 15.09 4.15 -8.79
C ILE A 61 14.10 5.25 -8.49
N GLY A 62 13.43 5.75 -9.54
CA GLY A 62 12.45 6.81 -9.44
C GLY A 62 11.05 6.28 -9.11
N THR A 63 10.29 7.02 -8.32
CA THR A 63 8.87 6.78 -8.10
C THR A 63 8.12 8.06 -7.77
N SER A 64 6.85 8.11 -8.16
CA SER A 64 5.92 9.18 -7.79
C SER A 64 4.93 8.63 -6.78
N LEU A 65 4.80 9.27 -5.62
CA LEU A 65 3.92 8.82 -4.55
C LEU A 65 3.04 9.95 -4.04
N SER A 66 1.85 9.61 -3.60
CA SER A 66 0.90 10.54 -2.99
C SER A 66 1.29 10.85 -1.53
N LEU A 67 2.28 11.73 -1.31
CA LEU A 67 2.72 12.12 0.04
C LEU A 67 1.80 13.18 0.68
N SER A 68 0.83 13.66 -0.09
CA SER A 68 -0.25 14.58 0.32
C SER A 68 -1.48 14.37 -0.57
N GLY A 69 -2.62 14.99 -0.24
CA GLY A 69 -3.88 14.80 -0.93
C GLY A 69 -4.68 13.61 -0.40
N ASP A 70 -5.66 13.15 -1.17
CA ASP A 70 -6.64 12.15 -0.72
C ASP A 70 -6.03 10.77 -0.44
N PHE A 71 -4.95 10.42 -1.17
CA PHE A 71 -4.21 9.17 -1.00
C PHE A 71 -2.97 9.29 -0.11
N ALA A 72 -2.90 10.33 0.75
CA ALA A 72 -1.69 10.58 1.54
C ALA A 72 -1.35 9.45 2.52
N SER A 73 -2.35 8.80 3.10
CA SER A 73 -2.16 7.66 4.02
C SER A 73 -1.45 6.50 3.31
N ASP A 74 -1.98 6.15 2.15
CA ASP A 74 -1.53 5.01 1.34
C ASP A 74 -0.16 5.30 0.69
N GLY A 75 0.00 6.50 0.12
CA GLY A 75 1.27 6.93 -0.48
C GLY A 75 2.43 6.98 0.52
N GLN A 76 2.17 7.39 1.77
CA GLN A 76 3.17 7.34 2.85
C GLN A 76 3.48 5.91 3.30
N ALA A 77 2.49 5.00 3.23
CA ALA A 77 2.72 3.60 3.49
C ALA A 77 3.60 2.95 2.39
N PHE A 78 3.32 3.27 1.12
CA PHE A 78 4.17 2.89 -0.03
C PHE A 78 5.61 3.41 0.14
N GLU A 79 5.78 4.68 0.51
CA GLU A 79 7.10 5.25 0.78
C GLU A 79 7.87 4.42 1.80
N LYS A 80 7.24 4.06 2.93
CA LYS A 80 7.87 3.24 3.97
C LYS A 80 8.24 1.84 3.45
N GLY A 81 7.38 1.22 2.64
CA GLY A 81 7.64 -0.08 2.02
C GLY A 81 8.84 -0.04 1.08
N TYR A 82 8.90 0.93 0.18
CA TYR A 82 10.05 1.12 -0.71
C TYR A 82 11.34 1.42 0.04
N GLN A 83 11.28 2.28 1.06
CA GLN A 83 12.45 2.61 1.89
C GLN A 83 12.94 1.41 2.70
N LEU A 84 12.03 0.57 3.20
CA LEU A 84 12.39 -0.62 3.95
C LEU A 84 13.10 -1.63 3.04
N TRP A 85 12.54 -1.91 1.86
CA TRP A 85 13.18 -2.75 0.86
C TRP A 85 14.54 -2.21 0.43
N ALA A 86 14.66 -0.89 0.18
CA ALA A 86 15.93 -0.28 -0.22
C ALA A 86 17.01 -0.42 0.86
N ASN A 87 16.63 -0.34 2.14
CA ASN A 87 17.56 -0.59 3.25
C ASN A 87 18.02 -2.05 3.26
N ASP A 88 17.10 -2.99 3.08
CA ASP A 88 17.41 -4.43 3.11
C ASP A 88 18.30 -4.85 1.95
N ILE A 89 17.98 -4.42 0.73
CA ILE A 89 18.82 -4.73 -0.44
C ILE A 89 20.22 -4.10 -0.29
N ASN A 90 20.33 -2.91 0.26
CA ASN A 90 21.61 -2.25 0.51
C ASN A 90 22.42 -2.97 1.60
N ALA A 91 21.76 -3.41 2.67
CA ALA A 91 22.40 -4.22 3.72
C ALA A 91 22.89 -5.57 3.19
N ALA A 92 22.19 -6.13 2.19
CA ALA A 92 22.58 -7.39 1.51
C ALA A 92 23.67 -7.19 0.44
N GLY A 93 24.20 -5.98 0.24
CA GLY A 93 25.27 -5.70 -0.73
C GLY A 93 24.82 -4.98 -1.99
N GLY A 94 23.58 -4.47 -2.02
CA GLY A 94 23.02 -3.68 -3.10
C GLY A 94 22.53 -4.52 -4.29
N LEU A 95 22.06 -3.83 -5.31
CA LEU A 95 21.60 -4.43 -6.55
C LEU A 95 22.78 -4.55 -7.52
N MET A 96 23.10 -5.78 -7.97
CA MET A 96 24.31 -6.06 -8.76
C MET A 96 25.61 -5.54 -8.08
N GLY A 97 25.63 -5.48 -6.75
CA GLY A 97 26.74 -4.93 -5.97
C GLY A 97 26.85 -3.42 -5.97
N HIS A 98 25.83 -2.69 -6.42
CA HIS A 98 25.71 -1.23 -6.32
C HIS A 98 24.67 -0.85 -5.27
N PRO A 99 24.89 0.21 -4.48
CA PRO A 99 23.86 0.67 -3.57
C PRO A 99 22.65 1.20 -4.36
N VAL A 100 21.45 0.97 -3.81
CA VAL A 100 20.19 1.51 -4.34
C VAL A 100 19.90 2.84 -3.68
N LYS A 101 19.50 3.83 -4.46
CA LYS A 101 18.96 5.11 -4.03
C LYS A 101 17.56 5.28 -4.59
N LEU A 102 16.61 5.66 -3.75
CA LEU A 102 15.27 6.03 -4.18
C LEU A 102 15.21 7.53 -4.48
N ASP A 103 14.59 7.87 -5.61
CA ASP A 103 14.19 9.23 -5.97
C ASP A 103 12.67 9.31 -5.92
N ILE A 104 12.13 9.90 -4.84
CA ILE A 104 10.71 9.92 -4.56
C ILE A 104 10.18 11.35 -4.73
N ILE A 105 9.21 11.52 -5.62
CA ILE A 105 8.55 12.81 -5.88
C ILE A 105 7.08 12.71 -5.52
N SER A 106 6.54 13.70 -4.79
CA SER A 106 5.10 13.72 -4.49
C SER A 106 4.27 14.10 -5.71
N ASP A 107 3.20 13.36 -5.97
CA ASP A 107 2.17 13.68 -6.97
C ASP A 107 0.95 14.39 -6.36
N ALA A 108 0.89 14.50 -5.04
CA ALA A 108 -0.24 15.10 -4.33
C ALA A 108 -1.60 14.50 -4.74
N SER A 109 -1.63 13.19 -5.02
CA SER A 109 -2.82 12.44 -5.48
C SER A 109 -3.36 12.92 -6.84
N SER A 110 -2.52 13.56 -7.67
CA SER A 110 -2.93 14.18 -8.94
C SER A 110 -2.51 13.37 -10.16
N PRO A 111 -3.46 12.94 -11.03
CA PRO A 111 -3.15 12.25 -12.29
C PRO A 111 -2.28 13.07 -13.26
N SER A 112 -2.39 14.40 -13.26
CA SER A 112 -1.56 15.25 -14.09
C SER A 112 -0.14 15.38 -13.53
N GLN A 113 -0.01 15.45 -12.21
CA GLN A 113 1.29 15.56 -11.56
C GLN A 113 2.10 14.26 -11.67
N VAL A 114 1.47 13.08 -11.54
CA VAL A 114 2.15 11.79 -11.69
C VAL A 114 2.78 11.65 -13.10
N VAL A 115 2.08 12.10 -14.15
CA VAL A 115 2.61 12.13 -15.54
C VAL A 115 3.84 13.03 -15.66
N THR A 116 3.79 14.21 -15.03
CA THR A 116 4.91 15.15 -14.98
C THR A 116 6.11 14.55 -14.25
N ASN A 117 5.85 13.92 -13.11
CA ASN A 117 6.88 13.31 -12.28
C ASN A 117 7.62 12.18 -13.00
N TYR A 118 6.93 11.20 -13.60
CA TYR A 118 7.60 10.13 -14.35
C TYR A 118 8.34 10.65 -15.58
N THR A 119 7.80 11.67 -16.24
CA THR A 119 8.54 12.34 -17.33
C THR A 119 9.86 12.91 -16.82
N LYS A 120 9.85 13.60 -15.66
CA LYS A 120 11.04 14.18 -15.04
C LYS A 120 12.04 13.10 -14.61
N LEU A 121 11.60 12.10 -13.82
CA LEU A 121 12.44 11.01 -13.29
C LEU A 121 13.22 10.31 -14.43
N ILE A 122 12.56 10.08 -15.58
CA ILE A 122 13.17 9.36 -16.70
C ILE A 122 14.02 10.29 -17.57
N SER A 123 13.48 11.45 -18.00
CA SER A 123 14.13 12.27 -19.03
C SER A 123 15.09 13.32 -18.51
N SER A 124 14.96 13.74 -17.24
CA SER A 124 15.77 14.79 -16.64
C SER A 124 16.68 14.26 -15.54
N ASP A 125 16.17 13.43 -14.65
CA ASP A 125 16.93 12.87 -13.52
C ASP A 125 17.70 11.61 -13.95
N HIS A 126 17.31 10.99 -15.08
CA HIS A 126 17.95 9.80 -15.69
C HIS A 126 18.00 8.60 -14.76
N ASP A 127 16.93 8.38 -14.01
CA ASP A 127 16.80 7.20 -13.16
C ASP A 127 16.86 5.92 -13.99
N GLN A 128 17.62 4.95 -13.54
CA GLN A 128 17.84 3.73 -14.30
C GLN A 128 16.62 2.79 -14.32
N LEU A 129 15.84 2.83 -13.25
CA LEU A 129 14.61 2.05 -13.08
C LEU A 129 13.53 2.95 -12.50
N VAL A 130 12.27 2.53 -12.61
CA VAL A 130 11.14 3.19 -11.95
C VAL A 130 10.22 2.17 -11.29
N PHE A 131 9.65 2.54 -10.15
CA PHE A 131 8.60 1.81 -9.46
C PHE A 131 7.25 2.49 -9.68
N GLY A 132 6.16 1.73 -9.56
CA GLY A 132 4.81 2.25 -9.71
C GLY A 132 4.39 3.19 -8.59
N PRO A 133 3.35 4.02 -8.84
CA PRO A 133 2.72 4.86 -7.83
C PRO A 133 1.69 4.06 -7.01
N PHE A 134 1.08 4.68 -6.04
CA PHE A 134 -0.26 4.37 -5.57
C PHE A 134 -1.21 5.27 -6.37
N SER A 135 -2.22 4.87 -6.92
CA SER A 135 -3.20 3.82 -7.01
C SER A 135 -3.46 3.49 -8.50
N THR A 136 -4.56 2.77 -8.84
CA THR A 136 -4.97 2.60 -10.25
C THR A 136 -5.18 3.93 -10.97
N LEU A 137 -5.80 4.93 -10.31
CA LEU A 137 -6.03 6.26 -10.86
C LEU A 137 -4.73 6.93 -11.36
N LEU A 138 -3.61 6.70 -10.65
CA LEU A 138 -2.30 7.26 -10.98
C LEU A 138 -1.49 6.32 -11.88
N THR A 139 -1.66 5.01 -11.75
CA THR A 139 -0.99 3.99 -12.57
C THR A 139 -1.43 4.05 -14.03
N VAL A 140 -2.72 4.24 -14.31
CA VAL A 140 -3.25 4.30 -15.70
C VAL A 140 -2.58 5.38 -16.54
N PRO A 141 -2.46 6.65 -16.14
CA PRO A 141 -1.77 7.67 -16.94
C PRO A 141 -0.25 7.49 -16.94
N SER A 142 0.37 7.11 -15.81
CA SER A 142 1.82 6.97 -15.71
C SER A 142 2.36 5.77 -16.50
N SER A 143 1.65 4.64 -16.55
CA SER A 143 2.06 3.48 -17.34
C SER A 143 2.28 3.81 -18.82
N LYS A 144 1.45 4.71 -19.38
CA LYS A 144 1.58 5.19 -20.76
C LYS A 144 2.84 6.04 -20.96
N VAL A 145 3.20 6.86 -19.97
CA VAL A 145 4.45 7.65 -19.99
C VAL A 145 5.65 6.72 -19.93
N VAL A 146 5.68 5.84 -18.94
CA VAL A 146 6.78 4.91 -18.71
C VAL A 146 6.99 3.97 -19.91
N ASN A 147 5.89 3.50 -20.55
CA ASN A 147 5.95 2.70 -21.76
C ASN A 147 6.60 3.45 -22.93
N ARG A 148 6.32 4.74 -23.08
CA ARG A 148 6.89 5.59 -24.15
C ARG A 148 8.42 5.66 -24.09
N TYR A 149 8.98 5.57 -22.88
CA TYR A 149 10.41 5.54 -22.64
C TYR A 149 11.00 4.12 -22.62
N GLY A 150 10.17 3.07 -22.77
CA GLY A 150 10.60 1.68 -22.81
C GLY A 150 11.00 1.10 -21.46
N TYR A 151 10.55 1.68 -20.35
CA TYR A 151 10.86 1.21 -19.01
C TYR A 151 9.92 0.09 -18.57
N ALA A 152 10.45 -0.88 -17.82
CA ALA A 152 9.64 -1.79 -17.03
C ALA A 152 8.92 -1.01 -15.94
N PHE A 153 7.64 -1.30 -15.73
CA PHE A 153 6.80 -0.60 -14.77
C PHE A 153 6.14 -1.62 -13.85
N VAL A 154 6.86 -1.97 -12.79
CA VAL A 154 6.35 -2.87 -11.75
C VAL A 154 5.68 -2.02 -10.67
N GLU A 155 4.46 -2.37 -10.35
CA GLU A 155 3.61 -1.62 -9.44
C GLU A 155 2.87 -2.58 -8.48
N GLY A 156 2.26 -2.05 -7.43
CA GLY A 156 1.66 -2.86 -6.37
C GLY A 156 0.22 -2.52 -6.01
N ALA A 157 -0.36 -1.45 -6.59
CA ALA A 157 -1.71 -1.00 -6.24
C ALA A 157 -2.53 -0.52 -7.44
N GLY A 158 -2.10 -0.85 -8.65
CA GLY A 158 -2.74 -0.43 -9.90
C GLY A 158 -3.49 -1.52 -10.65
N GLY A 159 -3.72 -2.67 -10.05
CA GLY A 159 -4.20 -3.93 -10.64
C GLY A 159 -5.61 -3.93 -11.24
N ALA A 160 -6.04 -2.85 -11.89
CA ALA A 160 -7.35 -2.79 -12.53
C ALA A 160 -7.27 -2.96 -14.06
N PRO A 161 -8.31 -3.51 -14.70
CA PRO A 161 -8.37 -3.68 -16.16
C PRO A 161 -8.10 -2.39 -16.95
N ALA A 162 -8.35 -1.22 -16.38
CA ALA A 162 -8.04 0.07 -17.00
C ALA A 162 -6.53 0.28 -17.23
N ALA A 163 -5.67 -0.31 -16.40
CA ALA A 163 -4.21 -0.29 -16.57
C ALA A 163 -3.74 -1.39 -17.53
N PHE A 164 -4.25 -2.61 -17.39
CA PHE A 164 -3.78 -3.81 -18.09
C PHE A 164 -4.50 -4.08 -19.41
N GLY A 165 -5.72 -3.56 -19.60
CA GLY A 165 -6.50 -3.70 -20.84
C GLY A 165 -6.04 -2.84 -22.03
N ASN A 166 -5.01 -2.01 -21.86
CA ASN A 166 -4.55 -1.03 -22.87
C ASN A 166 -3.54 -1.59 -23.89
N GLY A 167 -3.21 -2.87 -23.81
CA GLY A 167 -2.22 -3.51 -24.69
C GLY A 167 -0.76 -3.16 -24.42
N LEU A 168 -0.48 -2.46 -23.31
CA LEU A 168 0.88 -2.20 -22.83
C LEU A 168 1.54 -3.51 -22.41
N LYS A 169 2.85 -3.63 -22.64
CA LYS A 169 3.63 -4.83 -22.29
C LYS A 169 4.72 -4.57 -21.26
N ASN A 170 4.77 -3.38 -20.72
CA ASN A 170 5.78 -2.95 -19.75
C ASN A 170 5.27 -2.86 -18.32
N ILE A 171 3.96 -3.03 -18.08
CA ILE A 171 3.32 -2.92 -16.78
C ILE A 171 3.14 -4.30 -16.14
N PHE A 172 3.38 -4.39 -14.82
CA PHE A 172 3.32 -5.62 -14.04
C PHE A 172 2.79 -5.31 -12.65
N ASP A 173 1.67 -5.94 -12.24
CA ASP A 173 1.12 -5.84 -10.90
C ASP A 173 1.57 -7.03 -10.04
N VAL A 174 2.24 -6.75 -8.92
CA VAL A 174 2.70 -7.80 -7.98
C VAL A 174 1.61 -8.25 -7.02
N SER A 175 0.53 -7.52 -6.92
CA SER A 175 -0.55 -7.71 -5.97
C SER A 175 -1.73 -8.51 -6.54
N LEU A 176 -2.83 -8.52 -5.83
CA LEU A 176 -4.06 -9.18 -6.24
C LEU A 176 -4.77 -8.37 -7.33
N PRO A 177 -5.14 -8.97 -8.49
CA PRO A 177 -6.00 -8.29 -9.45
C PRO A 177 -7.29 -7.81 -8.81
N VAL A 178 -7.63 -6.54 -8.99
CA VAL A 178 -8.74 -5.90 -8.25
C VAL A 178 -10.10 -6.57 -8.49
N ILE A 179 -10.29 -7.22 -9.65
CA ILE A 179 -11.54 -7.93 -9.98
C ILE A 179 -11.85 -9.09 -9.02
N ASP A 180 -10.84 -9.59 -8.30
CA ASP A 180 -10.95 -10.71 -7.38
C ASP A 180 -11.21 -10.29 -5.93
N ASN A 181 -11.04 -9.01 -5.60
CA ASN A 181 -11.14 -8.48 -4.25
C ASN A 181 -12.44 -8.84 -3.52
N LEU A 182 -13.59 -8.63 -4.14
CA LEU A 182 -14.88 -8.87 -3.50
C LEU A 182 -15.40 -10.31 -3.62
N ILE A 183 -14.68 -11.18 -4.35
CA ILE A 183 -15.10 -12.55 -4.61
C ILE A 183 -15.24 -13.38 -3.32
N PRO A 184 -14.24 -13.37 -2.38
CA PRO A 184 -14.37 -14.11 -1.12
C PRO A 184 -15.61 -13.70 -0.31
N PHE A 185 -15.87 -12.39 -0.21
CA PHE A 185 -17.02 -11.86 0.51
C PHE A 185 -18.35 -12.27 -0.12
N ALA A 186 -18.48 -12.14 -1.44
CA ALA A 186 -19.71 -12.50 -2.15
C ALA A 186 -20.00 -14.00 -2.04
N HIS A 187 -19.00 -14.85 -2.19
CA HIS A 187 -19.12 -16.30 -2.00
C HIS A 187 -19.48 -16.66 -0.57
N TRP A 188 -18.84 -16.04 0.43
CA TRP A 188 -19.20 -16.29 1.82
C TRP A 188 -20.66 -15.98 2.09
N LEU A 189 -21.17 -14.80 1.70
CA LEU A 189 -22.59 -14.47 1.86
C LEU A 189 -23.51 -15.48 1.13
N ALA A 190 -23.12 -15.91 -0.08
CA ALA A 190 -23.89 -16.86 -0.87
C ALA A 190 -23.96 -18.25 -0.22
N THR A 191 -22.96 -18.65 0.55
CA THR A 191 -22.89 -19.97 1.22
C THR A 191 -23.51 -20.00 2.60
N LEU A 192 -23.91 -18.86 3.18
CA LEU A 192 -24.61 -18.84 4.47
C LEU A 192 -25.92 -19.64 4.41
N PRO A 193 -26.31 -20.30 5.52
CA PRO A 193 -27.61 -20.93 5.63
C PRO A 193 -28.74 -19.97 5.25
N ALA A 194 -29.81 -20.46 4.61
CA ALA A 194 -30.90 -19.62 4.13
C ALA A 194 -31.56 -18.77 5.22
N SER A 195 -31.57 -19.25 6.47
CA SER A 195 -32.09 -18.50 7.63
C SER A 195 -31.21 -17.32 8.07
N GLU A 196 -29.92 -17.35 7.74
CA GLU A 196 -28.93 -16.34 8.13
C GLU A 196 -28.57 -15.41 6.96
N ARG A 197 -28.67 -15.93 5.73
CA ARG A 197 -28.29 -15.21 4.52
C ARG A 197 -29.05 -13.90 4.39
N PRO A 198 -28.35 -12.78 4.07
CA PRO A 198 -29.03 -11.55 3.70
C PRO A 198 -30.00 -11.75 2.54
N THR A 199 -31.20 -11.20 2.61
CA THR A 199 -32.16 -11.23 1.50
C THR A 199 -31.99 -10.05 0.56
N THR A 200 -31.31 -8.99 1.01
CA THR A 200 -31.10 -7.76 0.26
C THR A 200 -29.66 -7.25 0.43
N ALA A 201 -29.13 -6.66 -0.64
CA ALA A 201 -27.84 -5.96 -0.61
C ALA A 201 -27.96 -4.59 -1.30
N ALA A 202 -27.18 -3.63 -0.81
CA ALA A 202 -26.96 -2.33 -1.44
C ALA A 202 -25.50 -2.22 -1.90
N VAL A 203 -25.31 -1.55 -3.03
CA VAL A 203 -23.99 -1.25 -3.62
C VAL A 203 -23.93 0.24 -3.91
N ALA A 204 -22.90 0.90 -3.37
CA ALA A 204 -22.55 2.26 -3.71
C ALA A 204 -21.07 2.28 -4.10
N THR A 205 -20.76 2.77 -5.30
CA THR A 205 -19.40 2.66 -5.86
C THR A 205 -18.95 4.03 -6.34
N SER A 206 -17.76 4.44 -5.95
CA SER A 206 -17.07 5.60 -6.52
C SER A 206 -16.84 5.41 -8.04
N ASP A 207 -16.92 6.48 -8.82
CA ASP A 207 -16.54 6.49 -10.24
C ASP A 207 -15.01 6.49 -10.37
N ASP A 208 -14.40 5.39 -10.01
CA ASP A 208 -12.97 5.22 -9.94
C ASP A 208 -12.54 3.90 -10.62
N PRO A 209 -11.42 3.89 -11.36
CA PRO A 209 -10.97 2.71 -12.09
C PRO A 209 -10.55 1.53 -11.20
N PHE A 210 -10.25 1.74 -9.92
CA PHE A 210 -10.00 0.69 -8.95
C PHE A 210 -11.29 0.06 -8.44
N THR A 211 -12.29 0.87 -8.10
CA THR A 211 -13.50 0.39 -7.41
C THR A 211 -14.47 -0.32 -8.35
N GLN A 212 -14.80 0.30 -9.49
CA GLN A 212 -15.88 -0.17 -10.37
C GLN A 212 -15.73 -1.63 -10.85
N PRO A 213 -14.53 -2.10 -11.29
CA PRO A 213 -14.38 -3.45 -11.84
C PRO A 213 -14.56 -4.57 -10.81
N GLN A 214 -14.53 -4.27 -9.51
CA GLN A 214 -14.68 -5.26 -8.43
C GLN A 214 -16.13 -5.77 -8.28
N PHE A 215 -17.13 -4.98 -8.70
CA PHE A 215 -18.54 -5.25 -8.37
C PHE A 215 -19.27 -6.22 -9.32
N PRO A 216 -19.06 -6.24 -10.64
CA PRO A 216 -19.89 -7.02 -11.55
C PRO A 216 -19.96 -8.51 -11.19
N ALA A 217 -18.81 -9.14 -10.90
CA ALA A 217 -18.76 -10.54 -10.53
C ALA A 217 -19.37 -10.80 -9.14
N ALA A 218 -19.05 -9.96 -8.15
CA ALA A 218 -19.59 -10.06 -6.81
C ALA A 218 -21.12 -9.90 -6.80
N VAL A 219 -21.67 -8.90 -7.48
CA VAL A 219 -23.12 -8.69 -7.63
C VAL A 219 -23.79 -9.90 -8.27
N LYS A 220 -23.20 -10.48 -9.32
CA LYS A 220 -23.73 -11.67 -9.97
C LYS A 220 -23.78 -12.87 -9.02
N ILE A 221 -22.74 -13.09 -8.21
CA ILE A 221 -22.69 -14.15 -7.19
C ILE A 221 -23.83 -13.96 -6.18
N LEU A 222 -24.01 -12.74 -5.66
CA LEU A 222 -25.08 -12.43 -4.71
C LEU A 222 -26.48 -12.65 -5.31
N GLN A 223 -26.72 -12.20 -6.54
CA GLN A 223 -27.98 -12.40 -7.24
C GLN A 223 -28.29 -13.88 -7.47
N ASN A 224 -27.30 -14.67 -7.88
CA ASN A 224 -27.44 -16.12 -8.07
C ASN A 224 -27.78 -16.85 -6.76
N ALA A 225 -27.35 -16.30 -5.61
CA ALA A 225 -27.70 -16.82 -4.28
C ALA A 225 -29.09 -16.36 -3.79
N GLY A 226 -29.84 -15.61 -4.59
CA GLY A 226 -31.16 -15.09 -4.24
C GLY A 226 -31.15 -13.80 -3.44
N ILE A 227 -29.99 -13.11 -3.31
CA ILE A 227 -29.86 -11.83 -2.63
C ILE A 227 -30.27 -10.72 -3.61
N LYS A 228 -31.34 -9.99 -3.29
CA LYS A 228 -31.84 -8.90 -4.13
C LYS A 228 -30.99 -7.65 -3.98
N ILE A 229 -30.46 -7.10 -5.06
CA ILE A 229 -29.78 -5.82 -5.07
C ILE A 229 -30.84 -4.71 -5.09
N VAL A 230 -31.00 -4.01 -3.96
CA VAL A 230 -32.02 -2.96 -3.76
C VAL A 230 -31.52 -1.55 -4.03
N TYR A 231 -30.20 -1.38 -4.08
CA TYR A 231 -29.51 -0.15 -4.47
C TYR A 231 -28.23 -0.52 -5.22
N ASN A 232 -27.99 0.11 -6.35
CA ASN A 232 -26.75 -0.07 -7.12
C ASN A 232 -26.47 1.23 -7.88
N LYS A 233 -25.61 2.07 -7.32
CA LYS A 233 -25.29 3.38 -7.88
C LYS A 233 -23.80 3.65 -7.88
N VAL A 234 -23.33 4.21 -8.99
CA VAL A 234 -22.02 4.84 -9.10
C VAL A 234 -22.19 6.32 -8.72
N PHE A 235 -21.32 6.84 -7.88
CA PHE A 235 -21.26 8.24 -7.50
C PHE A 235 -19.95 8.87 -7.98
N PRO A 236 -19.90 10.17 -8.30
CA PRO A 236 -18.68 10.83 -8.76
C PRO A 236 -17.52 10.64 -7.79
N ALA A 237 -16.30 10.46 -8.30
CA ALA A 237 -15.09 10.30 -7.46
C ALA A 237 -14.80 11.56 -6.61
N GLU A 238 -15.14 12.74 -7.15
CA GLU A 238 -14.88 14.05 -6.51
C GLU A 238 -16.04 14.52 -5.63
N VAL A 239 -16.74 13.59 -4.95
CA VAL A 239 -17.83 13.97 -4.02
C VAL A 239 -17.22 14.57 -2.74
N THR A 240 -17.73 15.74 -2.34
CA THR A 240 -17.34 16.40 -1.09
C THR A 240 -18.35 16.18 0.05
N ASP A 241 -19.59 15.78 -0.27
CA ASP A 241 -20.64 15.42 0.69
C ASP A 241 -21.28 14.08 0.33
N TYR A 242 -20.92 13.06 1.07
CA TYR A 242 -21.45 11.69 0.90
C TYR A 242 -22.80 11.47 1.59
N THR A 243 -23.28 12.43 2.40
CA THR A 243 -24.51 12.27 3.20
C THR A 243 -25.76 11.91 2.38
N PRO A 244 -26.01 12.51 1.20
CA PRO A 244 -27.18 12.13 0.39
C PRO A 244 -27.13 10.70 -0.11
N ILE A 245 -25.93 10.22 -0.49
CA ILE A 245 -25.72 8.88 -1.03
C ILE A 245 -25.88 7.85 0.10
N ALA A 246 -25.20 8.07 1.22
CA ALA A 246 -25.28 7.20 2.39
C ALA A 246 -26.69 7.15 2.98
N THR A 247 -27.42 8.27 3.01
CA THR A 247 -28.85 8.33 3.43
C THR A 247 -29.72 7.52 2.48
N ALA A 248 -29.49 7.60 1.16
CA ALA A 248 -30.24 6.81 0.19
C ALA A 248 -29.99 5.30 0.39
N VAL A 249 -28.77 4.88 0.65
CA VAL A 249 -28.43 3.51 1.02
C VAL A 249 -29.13 3.08 2.30
N ALA A 250 -29.03 3.87 3.38
CA ALA A 250 -29.64 3.58 4.68
C ALA A 250 -31.17 3.43 4.57
N SER A 251 -31.82 4.24 3.74
CA SER A 251 -33.27 4.23 3.50
C SER A 251 -33.75 2.91 2.89
N THR A 252 -32.90 2.16 2.20
CA THR A 252 -33.25 0.85 1.63
C THR A 252 -33.36 -0.26 2.68
N LYS A 253 -32.75 -0.06 3.86
CA LYS A 253 -32.61 -1.06 4.93
C LYS A 253 -32.00 -2.38 4.43
N ALA A 254 -31.12 -2.32 3.43
CA ALA A 254 -30.41 -3.47 2.91
C ALA A 254 -29.65 -4.20 4.01
N GLN A 255 -29.68 -5.54 4.00
CA GLN A 255 -29.04 -6.34 5.04
C GLN A 255 -27.54 -6.53 4.82
N ALA A 256 -27.07 -6.41 3.58
CA ALA A 256 -25.64 -6.34 3.27
C ALA A 256 -25.33 -5.04 2.52
N PHE A 257 -24.14 -4.47 2.77
CA PHE A 257 -23.68 -3.27 2.10
C PHE A 257 -22.26 -3.47 1.56
N LEU A 258 -22.08 -3.14 0.29
CA LEU A 258 -20.79 -3.15 -0.40
C LEU A 258 -20.50 -1.71 -0.86
N LEU A 259 -19.38 -1.17 -0.39
CA LEU A 259 -18.91 0.19 -0.71
C LEU A 259 -17.66 0.13 -1.59
N GLY A 260 -17.74 0.72 -2.76
CA GLY A 260 -16.56 1.01 -3.58
C GLY A 260 -15.93 2.32 -3.13
N SER A 261 -14.88 2.22 -2.35
CA SER A 261 -14.09 3.32 -1.82
C SER A 261 -12.61 3.15 -2.13
N VAL A 262 -11.88 4.24 -2.19
CA VAL A 262 -10.42 4.28 -2.39
C VAL A 262 -9.69 4.86 -1.19
N ASP A 263 -10.42 5.42 -0.19
CA ASP A 263 -9.83 6.20 0.89
C ASP A 263 -10.62 6.11 2.20
N VAL A 264 -10.00 6.54 3.29
CA VAL A 264 -10.60 6.65 4.62
C VAL A 264 -11.73 7.68 4.68
N PRO A 265 -11.63 8.90 4.09
CA PRO A 265 -12.69 9.89 4.11
C PRO A 265 -14.03 9.37 3.61
N THR A 266 -14.03 8.66 2.47
CA THR A 266 -15.25 8.07 1.89
C THR A 266 -15.92 7.11 2.88
N VAL A 267 -15.17 6.13 3.39
CA VAL A 267 -15.74 5.11 4.29
C VAL A 267 -16.24 5.73 5.59
N SER A 268 -15.48 6.66 6.17
CA SER A 268 -15.87 7.33 7.43
C SER A 268 -17.16 8.14 7.27
N ALA A 269 -17.35 8.84 6.15
CA ALA A 269 -18.57 9.60 5.88
C ALA A 269 -19.80 8.68 5.81
N PHE A 270 -19.68 7.50 5.17
CA PHE A 270 -20.78 6.51 5.15
C PHE A 270 -21.08 5.99 6.56
N ILE A 271 -20.05 5.61 7.33
CA ILE A 271 -20.22 5.10 8.70
C ILE A 271 -20.90 6.15 9.59
N HIS A 272 -20.43 7.39 9.59
CA HIS A 272 -21.05 8.48 10.36
C HIS A 272 -22.53 8.68 9.99
N THR A 273 -22.84 8.69 8.70
CA THR A 273 -24.24 8.81 8.25
C THR A 273 -25.08 7.61 8.70
N PHE A 274 -24.56 6.38 8.63
CA PHE A 274 -25.27 5.18 9.06
C PHE A 274 -25.54 5.19 10.57
N ILE A 275 -24.59 5.65 11.38
CA ILE A 275 -24.78 5.85 12.81
C ILE A 275 -25.90 6.86 13.07
N GLN A 276 -25.88 8.00 12.41
CA GLN A 276 -26.91 9.05 12.54
C GLN A 276 -28.30 8.57 12.10
N GLN A 277 -28.37 7.74 11.06
CA GLN A 277 -29.62 7.20 10.49
C GLN A 277 -30.09 5.91 11.20
N HIS A 278 -29.39 5.46 12.26
CA HIS A 278 -29.65 4.19 12.95
C HIS A 278 -29.71 2.99 11.99
N TYR A 279 -28.90 3.02 10.95
CA TYR A 279 -28.78 1.93 9.99
C TYR A 279 -27.54 1.08 10.28
N ASN A 280 -27.76 -0.22 10.50
CA ASN A 280 -26.68 -1.18 10.73
C ASN A 280 -26.90 -2.41 9.83
N PRO A 281 -26.17 -2.55 8.71
CA PRO A 281 -26.24 -3.75 7.88
C PRO A 281 -25.65 -4.96 8.61
N LYS A 282 -26.18 -6.17 8.36
CA LYS A 282 -25.65 -7.42 8.93
C LYS A 282 -24.24 -7.75 8.43
N ALA A 283 -23.88 -7.26 7.23
CA ALA A 283 -22.55 -7.39 6.66
C ALA A 283 -22.19 -6.09 5.94
N PHE A 284 -20.97 -5.61 6.14
CA PHE A 284 -20.43 -4.41 5.49
C PHE A 284 -18.99 -4.65 5.04
N ILE A 285 -18.72 -4.46 3.76
CA ILE A 285 -17.38 -4.45 3.19
C ILE A 285 -17.16 -3.15 2.40
N ALA A 286 -15.97 -2.56 2.56
CA ALA A 286 -15.48 -1.44 1.76
C ALA A 286 -14.21 -1.87 1.02
N THR A 287 -14.02 -1.43 -0.22
CA THR A 287 -12.92 -1.92 -1.09
C THR A 287 -11.54 -1.43 -0.69
N ALA A 288 -11.44 -0.29 -0.01
CA ALA A 288 -10.25 0.26 0.65
C ALA A 288 -10.68 1.23 1.75
N GLY A 289 -9.75 1.60 2.63
CA GLY A 289 -9.92 2.53 3.75
C GLY A 289 -9.95 1.86 5.12
N PRO A 290 -10.72 0.78 5.37
CA PRO A 290 -10.69 0.09 6.67
C PRO A 290 -9.33 -0.55 7.01
N ASP A 291 -8.49 -0.82 6.03
CA ASP A 291 -7.12 -1.36 6.17
C ASP A 291 -6.09 -0.32 6.63
N GLN A 292 -6.45 0.97 6.68
CA GLN A 292 -5.57 2.06 7.08
C GLN A 292 -5.39 2.21 8.61
N GLY A 293 -5.63 1.14 9.38
CA GLY A 293 -5.27 1.01 10.79
C GLY A 293 -5.76 2.18 11.65
N ALA A 294 -4.82 2.80 12.37
CA ALA A 294 -5.12 3.90 13.30
C ALA A 294 -5.76 5.12 12.63
N ALA A 295 -5.44 5.40 11.36
CA ALA A 295 -6.05 6.50 10.60
C ALA A 295 -7.55 6.26 10.40
N PHE A 296 -7.93 5.05 10.01
CA PHE A 296 -9.33 4.65 9.87
C PHE A 296 -10.07 4.71 11.20
N LEU A 297 -9.53 4.07 12.25
CA LEU A 297 -10.16 4.06 13.58
C LEU A 297 -10.41 5.48 14.12
N LYS A 298 -9.44 6.37 13.93
CA LYS A 298 -9.59 7.79 14.31
C LYS A 298 -10.68 8.48 13.52
N ALA A 299 -10.74 8.26 12.20
CA ALA A 299 -11.70 8.91 11.32
C ALA A 299 -13.15 8.52 11.63
N ILE A 300 -13.40 7.27 12.03
CA ILE A 300 -14.75 6.78 12.35
C ILE A 300 -15.18 7.02 13.81
N GLY A 301 -14.36 7.69 14.61
CA GLY A 301 -14.67 8.02 16.00
C GLY A 301 -14.35 6.92 17.02
N GLY A 302 -13.50 5.96 16.66
CA GLY A 302 -12.97 4.95 17.56
C GLY A 302 -13.22 3.50 17.13
N PRO A 303 -12.54 2.55 17.77
CA PRO A 303 -12.54 1.14 17.36
C PRO A 303 -13.92 0.47 17.49
N SER A 304 -14.77 0.87 18.43
CA SER A 304 -16.12 0.31 18.56
C SER A 304 -17.02 0.57 17.34
N ASN A 305 -16.70 1.57 16.52
CA ASN A 305 -17.39 1.81 15.26
C ASN A 305 -16.78 1.00 14.09
N ALA A 306 -15.67 0.31 14.30
CA ALA A 306 -15.08 -0.55 13.29
C ALA A 306 -15.58 -2.00 13.36
N GLU A 307 -16.07 -2.44 14.53
CA GLU A 307 -16.42 -3.84 14.78
C GLU A 307 -17.30 -4.43 13.67
N GLY A 308 -16.84 -5.52 13.07
CA GLY A 308 -17.52 -6.21 11.99
C GLY A 308 -17.38 -5.58 10.59
N VAL A 309 -16.75 -4.41 10.45
CA VAL A 309 -16.45 -3.80 9.13
C VAL A 309 -15.36 -4.62 8.44
N MET A 310 -15.56 -4.88 7.14
CA MET A 310 -14.65 -5.72 6.35
C MET A 310 -13.95 -4.92 5.26
N VAL A 311 -12.79 -5.44 4.84
CA VAL A 311 -12.00 -4.95 3.69
C VAL A 311 -11.34 -6.13 2.98
N PRO A 312 -11.28 -6.18 1.64
CA PRO A 312 -10.53 -7.18 0.91
C PRO A 312 -9.05 -6.80 0.80
N ASN A 313 -8.17 -7.80 0.73
CA ASN A 313 -6.78 -7.58 0.34
C ASN A 313 -6.11 -8.91 -0.07
N GLY A 314 -4.90 -8.83 -0.68
CA GLY A 314 -4.06 -9.96 -1.04
C GLY A 314 -3.04 -10.34 0.04
N TRP A 315 -2.88 -9.52 1.10
CA TRP A 315 -1.86 -9.74 2.13
C TRP A 315 -2.34 -9.25 3.51
N PHE A 316 -1.71 -9.77 4.56
CA PHE A 316 -1.92 -9.37 5.96
C PHE A 316 -0.65 -9.59 6.80
N PRO A 317 -0.47 -8.89 7.94
CA PRO A 317 0.73 -8.98 8.77
C PRO A 317 1.05 -10.40 9.29
N GLY A 318 0.02 -11.24 9.45
CA GLY A 318 0.15 -12.65 9.84
C GLY A 318 0.44 -13.60 8.66
N TYR A 319 0.69 -13.11 7.45
CA TYR A 319 0.92 -13.94 6.28
C TYR A 319 2.07 -14.95 6.53
N PRO A 320 1.85 -16.26 6.32
CA PRO A 320 2.73 -17.31 6.82
C PRO A 320 3.96 -17.53 5.91
N ASN A 321 4.77 -16.49 5.68
CA ASN A 321 6.05 -16.62 5.03
C ASN A 321 7.16 -15.89 5.79
N ALA A 322 8.36 -16.44 5.81
CA ALA A 322 9.47 -15.92 6.60
C ALA A 322 9.90 -14.49 6.17
N ALA A 323 9.83 -14.18 4.86
CA ALA A 323 10.16 -12.87 4.35
C ALA A 323 9.13 -11.81 4.80
N SER A 324 7.83 -12.18 4.82
CA SER A 324 6.77 -11.34 5.34
C SER A 324 6.97 -11.04 6.83
N GLN A 325 7.21 -12.08 7.64
CA GLN A 325 7.42 -11.90 9.08
C GLN A 325 8.67 -11.05 9.39
N LYS A 326 9.74 -11.23 8.61
CA LYS A 326 10.93 -10.38 8.70
C LYS A 326 10.58 -8.90 8.41
N MET A 327 9.92 -8.63 7.28
CA MET A 327 9.52 -7.28 6.88
C MET A 327 8.64 -6.61 7.94
N VAL A 328 7.63 -7.31 8.47
CA VAL A 328 6.78 -6.80 9.56
C VAL A 328 7.58 -6.45 10.80
N SER A 329 8.51 -7.34 11.21
CA SER A 329 9.37 -7.09 12.37
C SER A 329 10.27 -5.87 12.18
N GLU A 330 10.86 -5.69 11.00
CA GLU A 330 11.72 -4.56 10.65
C GLU A 330 10.95 -3.25 10.54
N TYR A 331 9.72 -3.30 10.02
CA TYR A 331 8.82 -2.15 10.00
C TYR A 331 8.56 -1.65 11.42
N VAL A 332 8.13 -2.56 12.32
CA VAL A 332 7.84 -2.21 13.71
C VAL A 332 9.08 -1.68 14.43
N ALA A 333 10.24 -2.29 14.20
CA ALA A 333 11.51 -1.84 14.78
C ALA A 333 11.89 -0.43 14.32
N LYS A 334 11.59 -0.07 13.07
CA LYS A 334 11.98 1.21 12.47
C LYS A 334 10.96 2.33 12.70
N TYR A 335 9.67 2.01 12.58
CA TYR A 335 8.59 3.01 12.58
C TYR A 335 7.73 2.97 13.84
N GLY A 336 7.93 1.97 14.71
CA GLY A 336 7.12 1.77 15.92
C GLY A 336 5.79 1.06 15.63
N GLY A 337 4.92 1.04 16.63
CA GLY A 337 3.62 0.36 16.56
C GLY A 337 3.72 -1.13 16.85
N SER A 338 2.74 -1.87 16.37
CA SER A 338 2.60 -3.32 16.50
C SER A 338 2.53 -3.98 15.11
N PRO A 339 2.67 -5.30 14.99
CA PRO A 339 2.50 -5.99 13.70
C PRO A 339 1.17 -5.69 13.00
N SER A 340 0.08 -5.50 13.75
CA SER A 340 -1.24 -5.18 13.20
C SER A 340 -1.36 -3.76 12.61
N ASP A 341 -0.37 -2.90 12.85
CA ASP A 341 -0.32 -1.54 12.27
C ASP A 341 0.36 -1.51 10.90
N VAL A 342 0.95 -2.64 10.47
CA VAL A 342 1.54 -2.76 9.14
C VAL A 342 0.43 -3.09 8.14
N ASN A 343 0.10 -2.13 7.29
CA ASN A 343 -0.93 -2.33 6.26
C ASN A 343 -0.37 -3.00 5.00
N ALA A 344 -1.27 -3.39 4.10
CA ALA A 344 -0.91 -4.08 2.88
C ALA A 344 -0.08 -3.22 1.93
N ASP A 345 -0.30 -1.91 1.89
CA ASP A 345 0.45 -0.99 1.03
C ASP A 345 1.97 -1.05 1.26
N VAL A 346 2.38 -1.28 2.53
CA VAL A 346 3.81 -1.48 2.87
C VAL A 346 4.34 -2.75 2.21
N ALA A 347 3.57 -3.84 2.25
CA ALA A 347 3.96 -5.13 1.68
C ALA A 347 3.93 -5.10 0.15
N GLU A 348 2.98 -4.41 -0.45
CA GLU A 348 2.85 -4.18 -1.88
C GLU A 348 4.08 -3.44 -2.41
N ALA A 349 4.41 -2.30 -1.84
CA ALA A 349 5.59 -1.53 -2.19
C ALA A 349 6.89 -2.33 -2.00
N TYR A 350 7.04 -3.02 -0.87
CA TYR A 350 8.20 -3.86 -0.61
C TYR A 350 8.34 -4.99 -1.66
N SER A 351 7.21 -5.60 -2.06
CA SER A 351 7.15 -6.64 -3.09
C SER A 351 7.60 -6.14 -4.45
N VAL A 352 7.22 -4.93 -4.86
CA VAL A 352 7.69 -4.31 -6.11
C VAL A 352 9.21 -4.29 -6.16
N GLY A 353 9.86 -3.85 -5.09
CA GLY A 353 11.31 -3.86 -4.98
C GLY A 353 11.91 -5.26 -5.08
N GLN A 354 11.30 -6.26 -4.41
CA GLN A 354 11.74 -7.64 -4.48
C GLN A 354 11.66 -8.23 -5.90
N ILE A 355 10.58 -7.96 -6.61
CA ILE A 355 10.37 -8.48 -7.97
C ILE A 355 11.34 -7.84 -8.95
N VAL A 356 11.53 -6.53 -8.88
CA VAL A 356 12.52 -5.83 -9.73
C VAL A 356 13.94 -6.33 -9.43
N ALA A 357 14.30 -6.51 -8.15
CA ALA A 357 15.62 -7.03 -7.79
C ALA A 357 15.86 -8.45 -8.33
N GLN A 358 14.85 -9.33 -8.26
CA GLN A 358 14.96 -10.69 -8.82
C GLN A 358 15.14 -10.65 -10.34
N ALA A 359 14.40 -9.78 -11.05
CA ALA A 359 14.51 -9.63 -12.50
C ALA A 359 15.89 -9.08 -12.91
N VAL A 360 16.39 -8.04 -12.23
CA VAL A 360 17.72 -7.46 -12.49
C VAL A 360 18.82 -8.49 -12.22
N ASN A 361 18.75 -9.21 -11.11
CA ASN A 361 19.74 -10.23 -10.77
C ASN A 361 19.72 -11.42 -11.75
N ALA A 362 18.55 -11.86 -12.20
CA ALA A 362 18.43 -12.96 -13.15
C ALA A 362 18.93 -12.58 -14.55
N THR A 363 18.70 -11.35 -14.98
CA THR A 363 19.14 -10.84 -16.28
C THR A 363 20.58 -10.29 -16.27
N HIS A 364 21.16 -10.10 -15.09
CA HIS A 364 22.42 -9.35 -14.87
C HIS A 364 22.46 -8.02 -15.60
N SER A 365 21.34 -7.27 -15.61
CA SER A 365 21.19 -6.08 -16.45
C SER A 365 20.19 -5.08 -15.86
N LEU A 366 20.45 -3.79 -16.09
CA LEU A 366 19.50 -2.69 -15.89
C LEU A 366 18.75 -2.33 -17.18
N ASP A 367 18.97 -3.08 -18.26
CA ASP A 367 18.24 -2.91 -19.51
C ASP A 367 16.77 -3.28 -19.32
N ASN A 368 15.91 -2.28 -19.39
CA ASN A 368 14.48 -2.42 -19.14
C ASN A 368 13.81 -3.41 -20.13
N SER A 369 14.32 -3.54 -21.36
CA SER A 369 13.78 -4.50 -22.33
C SER A 369 14.02 -5.94 -21.90
N LYS A 370 15.18 -6.23 -21.31
CA LYS A 370 15.50 -7.54 -20.74
C LYS A 370 14.69 -7.86 -19.50
N ILE A 371 14.49 -6.86 -18.66
CA ILE A 371 13.64 -6.98 -17.47
C ILE A 371 12.20 -7.31 -17.88
N ILE A 372 11.62 -6.57 -18.82
CA ILE A 372 10.28 -6.82 -19.36
C ILE A 372 10.18 -8.25 -19.93
N ALA A 373 11.14 -8.65 -20.75
CA ALA A 373 11.15 -9.99 -21.36
C ALA A 373 11.23 -11.09 -20.28
N TYR A 374 12.02 -10.88 -19.23
CA TYR A 374 12.13 -11.82 -18.11
C TYR A 374 10.83 -11.92 -17.31
N LEU A 375 10.20 -10.81 -17.01
CA LEU A 375 8.93 -10.78 -16.28
C LEU A 375 7.80 -11.48 -17.07
N HIS A 376 7.79 -11.40 -18.39
CA HIS A 376 6.86 -12.12 -19.26
C HIS A 376 7.24 -13.59 -19.54
N SER A 377 8.34 -14.09 -19.02
CA SER A 377 8.81 -15.47 -19.31
C SER A 377 7.96 -16.56 -18.65
N GLY A 378 7.00 -16.19 -17.80
CA GLY A 378 6.18 -17.13 -17.02
C GLY A 378 6.90 -17.69 -15.79
N VAL A 379 8.04 -17.11 -15.40
CA VAL A 379 8.76 -17.45 -14.18
C VAL A 379 7.88 -17.15 -12.96
N THR A 380 7.99 -17.99 -11.92
CA THR A 380 7.41 -17.70 -10.61
C THR A 380 8.47 -17.02 -9.74
N LEU A 381 8.15 -15.84 -9.25
CA LEU A 381 8.97 -15.02 -8.38
C LEU A 381 8.41 -15.06 -6.95
N ASN A 382 9.20 -14.63 -5.96
CA ASN A 382 8.79 -14.65 -4.57
C ASN A 382 8.75 -13.26 -3.99
N SER A 383 7.71 -12.98 -3.22
CA SER A 383 7.55 -11.71 -2.51
C SER A 383 7.10 -11.93 -1.06
N VAL A 384 7.06 -10.85 -0.29
CA VAL A 384 6.46 -10.88 1.06
C VAL A 384 4.96 -11.18 1.00
N GLN A 385 4.30 -10.90 -0.13
CA GLN A 385 2.89 -11.24 -0.37
C GLN A 385 2.68 -12.70 -0.85
N GLY A 386 3.77 -13.47 -1.05
CA GLY A 386 3.73 -14.83 -1.58
C GLY A 386 4.26 -14.91 -3.01
N PRO A 387 3.85 -15.93 -3.77
CA PRO A 387 4.31 -16.12 -5.14
C PRO A 387 3.75 -15.05 -6.08
N VAL A 388 4.59 -14.61 -7.01
CA VAL A 388 4.21 -13.70 -8.10
C VAL A 388 4.47 -14.39 -9.43
N LYS A 389 3.45 -14.54 -10.23
CA LYS A 389 3.54 -15.11 -11.58
C LYS A 389 2.67 -14.29 -12.52
N PHE A 390 3.33 -13.54 -13.37
CA PHE A 390 2.61 -12.68 -14.30
C PHE A 390 1.99 -13.48 -15.44
N ASP A 391 0.76 -13.11 -15.77
CA ASP A 391 0.07 -13.58 -16.96
C ASP A 391 0.50 -12.80 -18.22
N SER A 392 -0.19 -13.01 -19.34
CA SER A 392 0.11 -12.31 -20.60
C SER A 392 -0.19 -10.81 -20.59
N LEU A 393 -0.96 -10.34 -19.62
CA LEU A 393 -1.29 -8.92 -19.42
C LEU A 393 -0.32 -8.24 -18.46
N GLY A 394 0.36 -9.02 -17.60
CA GLY A 394 1.25 -8.54 -16.54
C GLY A 394 0.59 -8.55 -15.16
N GLU A 395 -0.60 -9.14 -15.01
CA GLU A 395 -1.27 -9.29 -13.71
C GLU A 395 -0.77 -10.53 -12.97
N ASN A 396 -0.72 -10.47 -11.62
CA ASN A 396 -0.28 -11.60 -10.80
C ASN A 396 -1.39 -12.67 -10.67
N GLY A 397 -1.38 -13.65 -11.56
CA GLY A 397 -2.30 -14.79 -11.53
C GLY A 397 -2.06 -15.79 -10.37
N ALA A 398 -1.03 -15.61 -9.55
CA ALA A 398 -0.75 -16.47 -8.39
C ALA A 398 -1.18 -15.85 -7.06
N ALA A 399 -1.66 -14.61 -7.04
CA ALA A 399 -2.13 -13.94 -5.85
C ALA A 399 -3.40 -14.59 -5.28
N ALA A 400 -3.53 -14.56 -3.95
CA ALA A 400 -4.70 -15.06 -3.25
C ALA A 400 -5.56 -13.91 -2.72
N ALA A 401 -6.88 -14.02 -2.89
CA ALA A 401 -7.84 -13.05 -2.36
C ALA A 401 -8.27 -13.41 -0.94
N PHE A 402 -8.17 -12.45 -0.04
CA PHE A 402 -8.65 -12.55 1.34
C PHE A 402 -9.70 -11.47 1.62
N ALA A 403 -10.45 -11.64 2.72
CA ALA A 403 -11.14 -10.54 3.34
C ALA A 403 -10.83 -10.52 4.84
N PHE A 404 -10.70 -9.31 5.34
CA PHE A 404 -10.38 -9.00 6.73
C PHE A 404 -11.58 -8.36 7.39
N GLN A 405 -11.70 -8.52 8.69
CA GLN A 405 -12.75 -7.94 9.51
C GLN A 405 -12.16 -7.33 10.76
N TRP A 406 -12.59 -6.15 11.11
CA TRP A 406 -12.29 -5.57 12.41
C TRP A 406 -12.98 -6.36 13.50
N GLN A 407 -12.19 -6.94 14.42
CA GLN A 407 -12.62 -7.71 15.57
C GLN A 407 -11.78 -7.31 16.79
N LYS A 408 -12.40 -6.78 17.83
CA LYS A 408 -11.71 -6.36 19.08
C LYS A 408 -10.54 -5.41 18.81
N SER A 409 -10.77 -4.44 17.95
CA SER A 409 -9.77 -3.42 17.54
C SER A 409 -8.58 -3.95 16.73
N VAL A 410 -8.64 -5.17 16.20
CA VAL A 410 -7.63 -5.77 15.32
C VAL A 410 -8.27 -6.14 13.99
N LEU A 411 -7.57 -5.90 12.90
CA LEU A 411 -8.00 -6.33 11.57
C LEU A 411 -7.56 -7.78 11.37
N GLU A 412 -8.50 -8.71 11.50
CA GLU A 412 -8.26 -10.15 11.44
C GLU A 412 -8.64 -10.71 10.07
N GLN A 413 -7.84 -11.63 9.51
CA GLN A 413 -8.26 -12.39 8.34
C GLN A 413 -9.43 -13.31 8.70
N VAL A 414 -10.52 -13.21 7.94
CA VAL A 414 -11.72 -14.02 8.16
C VAL A 414 -12.13 -14.84 6.93
N LEU A 415 -11.73 -14.44 5.73
CA LEU A 415 -12.05 -15.16 4.50
C LEU A 415 -10.78 -15.48 3.69
N PRO A 416 -10.75 -16.63 2.99
CA PRO A 416 -11.74 -17.71 3.00
C PRO A 416 -11.90 -18.38 4.37
N VAL A 417 -13.13 -18.81 4.69
CA VAL A 417 -13.39 -19.52 5.96
C VAL A 417 -12.55 -20.78 6.03
N GLY A 418 -11.86 -20.99 7.15
CA GLY A 418 -11.00 -22.15 7.38
C GLY A 418 -9.61 -22.07 6.72
N ALA A 419 -9.25 -20.95 6.10
CA ALA A 419 -7.87 -20.71 5.68
C ALA A 419 -6.92 -20.66 6.89
N THR A 420 -5.66 -21.04 6.67
CA THR A 420 -4.66 -21.01 7.75
C THR A 420 -4.55 -19.60 8.35
N GLY A 421 -4.76 -19.49 9.65
CA GLY A 421 -4.73 -18.20 10.37
C GLY A 421 -6.05 -17.45 10.37
N SER A 422 -7.07 -17.85 9.59
CA SER A 422 -8.37 -17.16 9.58
C SER A 422 -9.11 -17.30 10.91
N LYS A 423 -9.75 -16.21 11.33
CA LYS A 423 -10.68 -16.17 12.45
C LYS A 423 -12.10 -16.43 11.96
N PRO A 424 -13.01 -16.89 12.83
CA PRO A 424 -14.44 -16.91 12.49
C PRO A 424 -14.95 -15.51 12.15
N VAL A 425 -15.83 -15.43 11.14
CA VAL A 425 -16.51 -14.17 10.82
C VAL A 425 -17.48 -13.81 11.94
N GLU A 426 -17.40 -12.59 12.44
CA GLU A 426 -18.45 -12.01 13.31
C GLU A 426 -19.65 -11.62 12.45
N TYR A 427 -20.71 -12.42 12.55
CA TYR A 427 -21.93 -12.22 11.78
C TYR A 427 -23.17 -12.58 12.61
N PRO A 428 -24.23 -11.75 12.59
CA PRO A 428 -24.29 -10.42 11.98
C PRO A 428 -23.30 -9.42 12.59
N LYS A 429 -22.89 -8.42 11.79
CA LYS A 429 -22.02 -7.34 12.25
C LYS A 429 -22.59 -6.72 13.53
N PRO A 430 -21.77 -6.51 14.58
CA PRO A 430 -22.18 -5.80 15.79
C PRO A 430 -22.79 -4.42 15.51
N ASN A 431 -23.53 -3.88 16.48
CA ASN A 431 -24.04 -2.51 16.37
C ASN A 431 -22.89 -1.50 16.44
N TRP A 432 -23.11 -0.34 15.83
CA TRP A 432 -22.17 0.77 15.95
C TRP A 432 -21.99 1.16 17.43
N GLY A 433 -20.75 1.36 17.85
CA GLY A 433 -20.43 1.77 19.22
C GLY A 433 -20.53 0.63 20.27
N SER A 434 -20.65 -0.61 19.85
CA SER A 434 -20.73 -1.77 20.76
C SER A 434 -19.36 -2.24 21.24
#